data_9c82496a3dcc463709d22084887259d2
#
_entry.id   9c82496a3dcc463709d22084887259d2
#
_cell.length_a   1.000
_cell.length_b   1.000
_cell.length_c   1.000
_cell.angle_alpha   90.00
_cell.angle_beta   90.00
_cell.angle_gamma   90.00
#
_symmetry.space_group_name_H-M   'P 1'
#
loop_
_entity.id
_entity.type
_entity.pdbx_description
1 polymer ?
#
loop_
_entity_poly.entity_id
_entity_poly.type
_entity_poly.pdbx_seq_one_letter_code
_entity_poly.pdbx_strand_id
1 'polypeptide(L)'
;MFYIAIPGSLVIISIWTIRFKQIQGIPIKSRIFLSASFVSWFLAEQIWMLYQYVFDVYPFPSIADIFYLSAPILMLTSFMIFLKPLKKEITKKNIIIATCCSLLLLIPTVIITYSENSDLELLESFIVLMHPISDALLIIPI
;
A
#
# COMPACT_ATOMS: atom_id res chain seq x y z
N MET A 1 4.93 -17.12 -11.29
CA MET A 1 4.76 -16.22 -12.48
C MET A 1 3.83 -15.02 -12.21
N PHE A 2 2.77 -15.16 -11.45
CA PHE A 2 1.82 -14.06 -11.16
C PHE A 2 2.42 -12.90 -10.35
N TYR A 3 3.38 -13.16 -9.47
CA TYR A 3 4.04 -12.16 -8.62
C TYR A 3 4.82 -11.06 -9.38
N ILE A 4 5.24 -11.33 -10.61
CA ILE A 4 5.91 -10.33 -11.47
C ILE A 4 4.89 -9.66 -12.40
N ALA A 5 3.95 -10.43 -12.94
CA ALA A 5 3.05 -9.96 -13.99
C ALA A 5 2.06 -8.90 -13.47
N ILE A 6 1.48 -9.11 -12.28
CA ILE A 6 0.47 -8.19 -11.73
C ILE A 6 1.10 -6.86 -11.30
N PRO A 7 2.13 -6.81 -10.42
CA PRO A 7 2.74 -5.54 -10.06
C PRO A 7 3.40 -4.84 -11.26
N GLY A 8 4.04 -5.59 -12.16
CA GLY A 8 4.66 -5.02 -13.37
C GLY A 8 3.64 -4.38 -14.31
N SER A 9 2.47 -4.99 -14.51
CA SER A 9 1.41 -4.40 -15.33
C SER A 9 0.85 -3.12 -14.70
N LEU A 10 0.70 -3.08 -13.37
CA LEU A 10 0.25 -1.87 -12.65
C LEU A 10 1.25 -0.72 -12.80
N VAL A 11 2.56 -1.02 -12.73
CA VAL A 11 3.61 -0.01 -12.98
C VAL A 11 3.49 0.55 -14.40
N ILE A 12 3.39 -0.30 -15.41
CA ILE A 12 3.27 0.13 -16.83
C ILE A 12 2.03 1.00 -17.01
N ILE A 13 0.87 0.56 -16.54
CA ILE A 13 -0.39 1.30 -16.64
C ILE A 13 -0.28 2.64 -15.91
N SER A 14 0.28 2.68 -14.71
CA SER A 14 0.40 3.89 -13.92
C SER A 14 1.33 4.93 -14.58
N ILE A 15 2.47 4.50 -15.12
CA ILE A 15 3.38 5.37 -15.88
C ILE A 15 2.70 5.89 -17.14
N TRP A 16 1.94 5.02 -17.82
CA TRP A 16 1.18 5.40 -19.00
C TRP A 16 0.18 6.51 -18.68
N THR A 17 -0.53 6.44 -17.55
CA THR A 17 -1.48 7.48 -17.12
C THR A 17 -0.81 8.84 -16.85
N ILE A 18 0.49 8.88 -16.49
CA ILE A 18 1.23 10.15 -16.32
C ILE A 18 1.43 10.86 -17.66
N ARG A 19 1.69 10.10 -18.73
CA ARG A 19 1.91 10.63 -20.08
C ARG A 19 0.63 11.17 -20.72
N PHE A 20 -0.53 10.62 -20.36
CA PHE A 20 -1.80 11.11 -20.90
C PHE A 20 -2.23 12.41 -20.23
N LYS A 21 -2.00 13.55 -20.91
CA LYS A 21 -2.46 14.89 -20.48
C LYS A 21 -3.99 14.98 -20.34
N GLN A 22 -4.75 14.04 -20.89
CA GLN A 22 -6.22 14.14 -21.08
C GLN A 22 -7.06 13.50 -19.98
N ILE A 23 -6.49 13.00 -18.88
CA ILE A 23 -7.32 12.59 -17.75
C ILE A 23 -7.72 13.86 -16.99
N GLN A 24 -8.79 14.50 -17.48
CA GLN A 24 -9.34 15.71 -16.91
C GLN A 24 -9.74 15.45 -15.45
N GLY A 25 -9.34 16.33 -14.55
CA GLY A 25 -9.77 16.32 -13.14
C GLY A 25 -8.82 15.62 -12.16
N ILE A 26 -7.86 14.81 -12.61
CA ILE A 26 -6.90 14.15 -11.71
C ILE A 26 -5.57 14.94 -11.67
N PRO A 27 -5.15 15.46 -10.50
CA PRO A 27 -3.90 16.19 -10.37
C PRO A 27 -2.69 15.34 -10.77
N ILE A 28 -1.76 15.90 -11.55
CA ILE A 28 -0.56 15.16 -11.99
C ILE A 28 0.26 14.65 -10.81
N LYS A 29 0.32 15.42 -9.72
CA LYS A 29 1.01 15.01 -8.49
C LYS A 29 0.43 13.72 -7.91
N SER A 30 -0.90 13.56 -7.87
CA SER A 30 -1.55 12.33 -7.43
C SER A 30 -1.12 11.14 -8.28
N ARG A 31 -1.11 11.28 -9.60
CA ARG A 31 -0.67 10.22 -10.53
C ARG A 31 0.80 9.82 -10.33
N ILE A 32 1.67 10.80 -10.07
CA ILE A 32 3.08 10.54 -9.78
C ILE A 32 3.24 9.72 -8.51
N PHE A 33 2.57 10.12 -7.41
CA PHE A 33 2.63 9.38 -6.15
C PHE A 33 2.02 7.97 -6.27
N LEU A 34 0.94 7.81 -7.02
CA LEU A 34 0.34 6.50 -7.30
C LEU A 34 1.32 5.60 -8.08
N SER A 35 1.98 6.14 -9.09
CA SER A 35 2.97 5.39 -9.87
C SER A 35 4.18 5.02 -9.01
N ALA A 36 4.65 5.93 -8.15
CA ALA A 36 5.73 5.65 -7.22
C ALA A 36 5.35 4.54 -6.22
N SER A 37 4.11 4.50 -5.75
CA SER A 37 3.58 3.42 -4.91
C SER A 37 3.66 2.06 -5.59
N PHE A 38 3.19 1.96 -6.83
CA PHE A 38 3.26 0.70 -7.59
C PHE A 38 4.70 0.28 -7.92
N VAL A 39 5.59 1.24 -8.20
CA VAL A 39 7.02 0.96 -8.39
C VAL A 39 7.63 0.42 -7.10
N SER A 40 7.32 1.04 -5.96
CA SER A 40 7.80 0.57 -4.66
C SER A 40 7.33 -0.85 -4.37
N TRP A 41 6.04 -1.14 -4.57
CA TRP A 41 5.52 -2.48 -4.41
C TRP A 41 6.17 -3.48 -5.36
N PHE A 42 6.34 -3.13 -6.63
CA PHE A 42 7.02 -3.99 -7.60
C PHE A 42 8.46 -4.32 -7.16
N LEU A 43 9.22 -3.31 -6.67
CA LEU A 43 10.57 -3.52 -6.17
C LEU A 43 10.58 -4.45 -4.95
N ALA A 44 9.63 -4.28 -4.03
CA ALA A 44 9.48 -5.16 -2.87
C ALA A 44 9.32 -6.63 -3.30
N GLU A 45 8.41 -6.91 -4.25
CA GLU A 45 8.18 -8.24 -4.80
C GLU A 45 9.44 -8.82 -5.47
N GLN A 46 10.19 -7.98 -6.24
CA GLN A 46 11.41 -8.46 -6.89
C GLN A 46 12.50 -8.81 -5.86
N ILE A 47 12.68 -7.98 -4.83
CA ILE A 47 13.64 -8.23 -3.76
C ILE A 47 13.24 -9.48 -2.98
N TRP A 48 11.95 -9.61 -2.60
CA TRP A 48 11.42 -10.79 -1.94
C TRP A 48 11.71 -12.09 -2.72
N MET A 49 11.40 -12.07 -4.02
CA MET A 49 11.66 -13.22 -4.90
C MET A 49 13.15 -13.55 -5.01
N LEU A 50 14.02 -12.52 -5.07
CA LEU A 50 15.46 -12.71 -5.12
C LEU A 50 15.97 -13.46 -3.88
N TYR A 51 15.54 -13.03 -2.68
CA TYR A 51 15.91 -13.69 -1.43
C TYR A 51 15.41 -15.13 -1.39
N GLN A 52 14.13 -15.34 -1.73
CA GLN A 52 13.48 -16.63 -1.58
C GLN A 52 13.95 -17.66 -2.61
N TYR A 53 14.10 -17.26 -3.90
CA TYR A 53 14.35 -18.23 -4.99
C TYR A 53 15.80 -18.27 -5.47
N VAL A 54 16.59 -17.22 -5.23
CA VAL A 54 18.00 -17.17 -5.67
C VAL A 54 18.94 -17.45 -4.52
N PHE A 55 18.69 -16.84 -3.37
CA PHE A 55 19.55 -17.02 -2.20
C PHE A 55 19.06 -18.12 -1.25
N ASP A 56 17.87 -18.66 -1.47
CA ASP A 56 17.22 -19.67 -0.61
C ASP A 56 17.20 -19.29 0.88
N VAL A 57 16.96 -17.99 1.13
CA VAL A 57 16.91 -17.39 2.47
C VAL A 57 15.51 -16.85 2.70
N TYR A 58 14.99 -17.05 3.92
CA TYR A 58 13.71 -16.44 4.31
C TYR A 58 13.84 -14.92 4.31
N PRO A 59 13.03 -14.22 3.49
CA PRO A 59 13.25 -12.80 3.19
C PRO A 59 12.72 -11.81 4.24
N PHE A 60 12.43 -12.24 5.45
CA PHE A 60 11.91 -11.39 6.50
C PHE A 60 12.76 -11.48 7.79
N PRO A 61 13.10 -10.36 8.44
CA PRO A 61 12.99 -8.97 7.95
C PRO A 61 14.06 -8.65 6.87
N SER A 62 13.70 -7.87 5.88
CA SER A 62 14.60 -7.54 4.77
C SER A 62 14.40 -6.12 4.21
N ILE A 63 15.24 -5.74 3.25
CA ILE A 63 15.09 -4.48 2.51
C ILE A 63 13.74 -4.41 1.79
N ALA A 64 13.13 -5.55 1.43
CA ALA A 64 11.81 -5.59 0.80
C ALA A 64 10.74 -4.93 1.68
N ASP A 65 10.83 -5.07 3.00
CA ASP A 65 9.84 -4.53 3.94
C ASP A 65 9.80 -2.99 3.92
N ILE A 66 10.95 -2.33 3.66
CA ILE A 66 11.01 -0.88 3.49
C ILE A 66 10.16 -0.45 2.29
N PHE A 67 10.27 -1.19 1.18
CA PHE A 67 9.49 -0.92 -0.02
C PHE A 67 8.01 -1.28 0.16
N TYR A 68 7.68 -2.37 0.83
CA TYR A 68 6.31 -2.73 1.17
C TYR A 68 5.64 -1.67 2.04
N LEU A 69 6.32 -1.15 3.06
CA LEU A 69 5.78 -0.12 3.94
C LEU A 69 5.71 1.27 3.28
N SER A 70 6.62 1.58 2.35
CA SER A 70 6.60 2.86 1.64
C SER A 70 5.47 2.92 0.60
N ALA A 71 5.07 1.80 0.00
CA ALA A 71 4.04 1.75 -1.03
C ALA A 71 2.68 2.30 -0.54
N PRO A 72 2.09 1.85 0.58
CA PRO A 72 0.83 2.41 1.08
C PRO A 72 0.94 3.88 1.51
N ILE A 73 2.09 4.34 2.01
CA ILE A 73 2.30 5.76 2.37
C ILE A 73 2.23 6.63 1.10
N LEU A 74 2.88 6.21 0.03
CA LEU A 74 2.84 6.89 -1.27
C LEU A 74 1.42 6.86 -1.87
N MET A 75 0.71 5.74 -1.73
CA MET A 75 -0.66 5.59 -2.19
C MET A 75 -1.61 6.50 -1.40
N LEU A 76 -1.48 6.55 -0.07
CA LEU A 76 -2.24 7.46 0.79
C LEU A 76 -2.01 8.92 0.39
N THR A 77 -0.75 9.31 0.17
CA THR A 77 -0.40 10.65 -0.30
C THR A 77 -1.07 10.97 -1.63
N SER A 78 -1.10 10.01 -2.55
CA SER A 78 -1.82 10.14 -3.83
C SER A 78 -3.31 10.39 -3.60
N PHE A 79 -3.96 9.60 -2.74
CA PHE A 79 -5.39 9.73 -2.44
C PHE A 79 -5.70 11.06 -1.77
N MET A 80 -4.87 11.53 -0.83
CA MET A 80 -5.06 12.84 -0.20
C MET A 80 -5.02 13.98 -1.23
N ILE A 81 -4.07 13.93 -2.18
CA ILE A 81 -3.99 14.93 -3.25
C ILE A 81 -5.21 14.84 -4.18
N PHE A 82 -5.63 13.61 -4.52
CA PHE A 82 -6.79 13.37 -5.38
C PHE A 82 -8.11 13.83 -4.73
N LEU A 83 -8.32 13.54 -3.45
CA LEU A 83 -9.54 13.87 -2.73
C LEU A 83 -9.63 15.35 -2.32
N LYS A 84 -8.51 16.07 -2.30
CA LYS A 84 -8.50 17.48 -1.89
C LYS A 84 -9.55 18.37 -2.59
N PRO A 85 -9.75 18.31 -3.92
CA PRO A 85 -10.80 19.08 -4.58
C PRO A 85 -12.21 18.58 -4.24
N LEU A 86 -12.37 17.31 -3.87
CA LEU A 86 -13.65 16.66 -3.55
C LEU A 86 -14.02 16.77 -2.07
N LYS A 87 -13.18 17.41 -1.26
CA LYS A 87 -13.38 17.49 0.21
C LYS A 87 -14.76 18.05 0.61
N LYS A 88 -15.35 18.93 -0.20
CA LYS A 88 -16.68 19.50 0.05
C LYS A 88 -17.81 18.48 -0.15
N GLU A 89 -17.60 17.48 -0.99
CA GLU A 89 -18.58 16.42 -1.31
C GLU A 89 -18.51 15.25 -0.28
N ILE A 90 -17.42 15.16 0.47
CA ILE A 90 -17.23 14.11 1.48
C ILE A 90 -18.05 14.48 2.72
N THR A 91 -19.12 13.74 2.97
CA THR A 91 -19.97 13.94 4.14
C THR A 91 -19.42 13.24 5.36
N LYS A 92 -19.79 13.75 6.56
CA LYS A 92 -19.45 13.07 7.84
C LYS A 92 -19.91 11.60 7.85
N LYS A 93 -21.05 11.32 7.22
CA LYS A 93 -21.58 9.95 7.10
C LYS A 93 -20.62 9.05 6.32
N ASN A 94 -20.06 9.53 5.21
CA ASN A 94 -19.10 8.77 4.40
C ASN A 94 -17.83 8.45 5.19
N ILE A 95 -17.32 9.42 5.96
CA ILE A 95 -16.15 9.23 6.82
C ILE A 95 -16.44 8.16 7.90
N ILE A 96 -17.58 8.24 8.58
CA ILE A 96 -17.95 7.27 9.61
C ILE A 96 -18.08 5.88 9.01
N ILE A 97 -18.75 5.71 7.88
CA ILE A 97 -18.89 4.41 7.21
C ILE A 97 -17.52 3.85 6.84
N ALA A 98 -16.66 4.65 6.20
CA ALA A 98 -15.31 4.22 5.81
C ALA A 98 -14.46 3.82 7.03
N THR A 99 -14.52 4.60 8.11
CA THR A 99 -13.82 4.29 9.36
C THR A 99 -14.34 3.00 9.99
N CYS A 100 -15.66 2.79 10.05
CA CYS A 100 -16.24 1.55 10.54
C CYS A 100 -15.81 0.34 9.69
N CYS A 101 -15.83 0.46 8.37
CA CYS A 101 -15.37 -0.60 7.47
C CYS A 101 -13.88 -0.89 7.66
N SER A 102 -13.05 0.15 7.79
CA SER A 102 -11.62 0.02 8.04
C SER A 102 -11.34 -0.72 9.36
N LEU A 103 -12.01 -0.33 10.45
CA LEU A 103 -11.85 -0.98 11.76
C LEU A 103 -12.34 -2.44 11.75
N LEU A 104 -13.43 -2.71 11.02
CA LEU A 104 -13.99 -4.06 10.90
C LEU A 104 -13.03 -5.02 10.19
N LEU A 105 -12.21 -4.52 9.28
CA LEU A 105 -11.15 -5.29 8.62
C LEU A 105 -9.87 -5.33 9.46
N LEU A 106 -9.48 -4.19 10.06
CA LEU A 106 -8.23 -4.06 10.81
C LEU A 106 -8.21 -4.94 12.06
N ILE A 107 -9.30 -4.95 12.86
CA ILE A 107 -9.32 -5.65 14.14
C ILE A 107 -9.07 -7.16 13.97
N PRO A 108 -9.81 -7.89 13.11
CA PRO A 108 -9.54 -9.31 12.90
C PRO A 108 -8.14 -9.56 12.33
N THR A 109 -7.69 -8.73 11.38
CA THR A 109 -6.38 -8.91 10.76
C THR A 109 -5.25 -8.74 11.79
N VAL A 110 -5.32 -7.72 12.64
CA VAL A 110 -4.32 -7.50 13.72
C VAL A 110 -4.34 -8.66 14.71
N ILE A 111 -5.51 -9.15 15.12
CA ILE A 111 -5.62 -10.27 16.06
C ILE A 111 -4.98 -11.54 15.47
N ILE A 112 -5.31 -11.87 14.22
CA ILE A 112 -4.76 -13.04 13.53
C ILE A 112 -3.25 -12.89 13.38
N THR A 113 -2.80 -11.77 12.85
CA THR A 113 -1.38 -11.47 12.64
C THR A 113 -0.59 -11.57 13.94
N TYR A 114 -1.12 -11.01 15.03
CA TYR A 114 -0.46 -11.08 16.34
C TYR A 114 -0.42 -12.51 16.88
N SER A 115 -1.51 -13.27 16.74
CA SER A 115 -1.57 -14.66 17.24
C SER A 115 -0.64 -15.62 16.48
N GLU A 116 -0.46 -15.40 15.17
CA GLU A 116 0.43 -16.22 14.34
C GLU A 116 1.92 -15.86 14.51
N ASN A 117 2.23 -14.65 14.99
CA ASN A 117 3.58 -14.12 15.08
C ASN A 117 3.96 -13.75 16.54
N SER A 118 3.41 -14.43 17.52
CA SER A 118 3.64 -14.15 18.95
C SER A 118 5.11 -14.35 19.39
N ASP A 119 5.87 -15.16 18.65
CA ASP A 119 7.24 -15.55 18.99
C ASP A 119 8.30 -14.65 18.30
N LEU A 120 7.86 -13.63 17.53
CA LEU A 120 8.74 -12.70 16.84
C LEU A 120 9.40 -11.72 17.81
N GLU A 121 10.60 -11.28 17.44
CA GLU A 121 11.26 -10.17 18.13
C GLU A 121 10.47 -8.86 17.98
N LEU A 122 10.74 -7.90 18.85
CA LEU A 122 9.98 -6.63 18.92
C LEU A 122 9.99 -5.88 17.59
N LEU A 123 11.13 -5.83 16.89
CA LEU A 123 11.25 -5.17 15.59
C LEU A 123 10.40 -5.87 14.51
N GLU A 124 10.47 -7.19 14.47
CA GLU A 124 9.72 -8.01 13.53
C GLU A 124 8.21 -7.87 13.75
N SER A 125 7.78 -7.97 15.00
CA SER A 125 6.37 -7.75 15.39
C SER A 125 5.87 -6.37 14.97
N PHE A 126 6.71 -5.33 15.11
CA PHE A 126 6.38 -3.98 14.69
C PHE A 126 6.18 -3.91 13.17
N ILE A 127 7.09 -4.46 12.37
CA ILE A 127 7.00 -4.47 10.90
C ILE A 127 5.73 -5.20 10.47
N VAL A 128 5.47 -6.39 11.00
CA VAL A 128 4.31 -7.23 10.65
C VAL A 128 2.99 -6.50 10.95
N LEU A 129 2.90 -5.80 12.09
CA LEU A 129 1.70 -5.05 12.47
C LEU A 129 1.52 -3.77 11.66
N MET A 130 2.60 -3.16 11.15
CA MET A 130 2.50 -1.96 10.31
C MET A 130 1.80 -2.22 8.97
N HIS A 131 1.88 -3.44 8.41
CA HIS A 131 1.19 -3.77 7.16
C HIS A 131 -0.33 -3.60 7.26
N PRO A 132 -1.06 -4.32 8.14
CA PRO A 132 -2.51 -4.17 8.22
C PRO A 132 -2.94 -2.76 8.67
N ILE A 133 -2.13 -2.07 9.48
CA ILE A 133 -2.41 -0.68 9.88
C ILE A 133 -2.34 0.26 8.68
N SER A 134 -1.30 0.12 7.85
CA SER A 134 -1.13 0.96 6.66
C SER A 134 -2.25 0.73 5.64
N ASP A 135 -2.67 -0.52 5.45
CA ASP A 135 -3.77 -0.87 4.55
C ASP A 135 -5.11 -0.31 5.05
N ALA A 136 -5.36 -0.37 6.36
CA ALA A 136 -6.56 0.19 6.95
C ALA A 136 -6.65 1.72 6.78
N LEU A 137 -5.52 2.43 6.85
CA LEU A 137 -5.46 3.87 6.63
C LEU A 137 -5.83 4.28 5.20
N LEU A 138 -5.63 3.39 4.20
CA LEU A 138 -6.02 3.67 2.81
C LEU A 138 -7.53 3.72 2.60
N ILE A 139 -8.31 3.10 3.48
CA ILE A 139 -9.78 3.05 3.37
C ILE A 139 -10.42 4.32 3.93
N ILE A 140 -9.75 5.03 4.83
CA ILE A 140 -10.29 6.23 5.49
C ILE A 140 -10.08 7.43 4.57
N PRO A 141 -11.15 8.06 4.03
CA PRO A 141 -11.03 9.31 3.28
C PRO A 141 -10.69 10.46 4.24
N ILE A 142 -9.49 10.96 4.13
CA ILE A 142 -8.97 12.06 4.96
C ILE A 142 -9.34 13.43 4.38
#